data_f16b72b4c28645cc31de355185c3ba9d
#
_entry.id   f16b72b4c28645cc31de355185c3ba9d
#
_cell.length_a   1.000
_cell.length_b   1.000
_cell.length_c   1.000
_cell.angle_alpha   90.00
_cell.angle_beta   90.00
_cell.angle_gamma   90.00
#
_symmetry.space_group_name_H-M   'P 1'
#
loop_
_entity.id
_entity.type
_entity.pdbx_description
1 polymer ?
#
loop_
_entity_poly.entity_id
_entity_poly.type
_entity_poly.pdbx_seq_one_letter_code
_entity_poly.pdbx_strand_id
1 'polypeptide(L)'
;MKIGVFDSGLGGLVITKAFIRALPDYDYIYYGDTEHLPYGEKTPEQIMSYTLDAIKFLISQKCGLIIIACNTATSIALRYLQQKFIPAYAPDVKVLGVVIPTVEEALLDNAAKVGVIATPATVNSHIYTAELHKIRPELEIREIAAPELVPAIESNNFALAEAKAAEYAAGFVDVDSLILGCTHYPLLKECFRRALPKVRVISQYELMGAKLADYLRRHIEIDICLSRNRDYKFLVSNWNEHYQKVAATMFPDIPICEKQNA
;
A
#
# COMPACT_ATOMS: atom_id res chain seq x y z
N MET A 1 18.85 -11.82 4.58
CA MET A 1 17.58 -11.27 5.15
C MET A 1 16.52 -11.26 4.05
N LYS A 2 15.22 -11.24 4.37
CA LYS A 2 14.12 -11.23 3.39
C LYS A 2 13.54 -9.82 3.21
N ILE A 3 12.76 -9.62 2.14
CA ILE A 3 11.91 -8.44 1.98
C ILE A 3 10.56 -8.76 2.62
N GLY A 4 10.17 -7.98 3.63
CA GLY A 4 8.84 -8.03 4.24
C GLY A 4 7.91 -7.04 3.55
N VAL A 5 6.66 -7.44 3.29
CA VAL A 5 5.61 -6.53 2.81
C VAL A 5 4.43 -6.61 3.76
N PHE A 6 4.06 -5.49 4.34
CA PHE A 6 2.94 -5.38 5.26
C PHE A 6 1.76 -4.64 4.63
N ASP A 7 0.58 -5.20 4.80
CA ASP A 7 -0.69 -4.54 4.50
C ASP A 7 -1.74 -4.84 5.58
N SER A 8 -2.78 -4.02 5.65
CA SER A 8 -3.90 -4.22 6.57
C SER A 8 -4.83 -5.38 6.18
N GLY A 9 -4.72 -5.91 4.96
CA GLY A 9 -5.65 -6.95 4.46
C GLY A 9 -5.08 -7.75 3.29
N LEU A 10 -5.87 -7.92 2.24
CA LEU A 10 -5.46 -8.63 1.02
C LEU A 10 -5.00 -7.70 -0.11
N GLY A 11 -5.36 -6.40 -0.04
CA GLY A 11 -5.04 -5.43 -1.11
C GLY A 11 -3.55 -5.28 -1.40
N GLY A 12 -2.71 -5.37 -0.37
CA GLY A 12 -1.25 -5.31 -0.52
C GLY A 12 -0.63 -6.43 -1.34
N LEU A 13 -1.36 -7.54 -1.59
CA LEU A 13 -0.93 -8.59 -2.51
C LEU A 13 -0.79 -8.06 -3.95
N VAL A 14 -1.60 -7.07 -4.34
CA VAL A 14 -1.47 -6.38 -5.64
C VAL A 14 -0.08 -5.76 -5.75
N ILE A 15 0.36 -5.05 -4.72
CA ILE A 15 1.68 -4.39 -4.66
C ILE A 15 2.81 -5.43 -4.57
N THR A 16 2.60 -6.49 -3.77
CA THR A 16 3.58 -7.58 -3.64
C THR A 16 3.82 -8.29 -4.98
N LYS A 17 2.78 -8.53 -5.77
CA LYS A 17 2.92 -9.05 -7.15
C LYS A 17 3.80 -8.14 -8.03
N ALA A 18 3.65 -6.82 -7.91
CA ALA A 18 4.49 -5.88 -8.65
C ALA A 18 5.97 -5.99 -8.24
N PHE A 19 6.26 -6.15 -6.94
CA PHE A 19 7.62 -6.38 -6.46
C PHE A 19 8.20 -7.68 -6.99
N ILE A 20 7.49 -8.80 -6.84
CA ILE A 20 7.94 -10.12 -7.33
C ILE A 20 8.15 -10.11 -8.84
N ARG A 21 7.27 -9.46 -9.60
CA ARG A 21 7.42 -9.33 -11.06
C ARG A 21 8.68 -8.56 -11.46
N ALA A 22 9.01 -7.48 -10.74
CA ALA A 22 10.17 -6.65 -11.03
C ALA A 22 11.48 -7.28 -10.53
N LEU A 23 11.43 -7.98 -9.41
CA LEU A 23 12.57 -8.50 -8.67
C LEU A 23 12.30 -9.96 -8.21
N PRO A 24 12.19 -10.92 -9.15
CA PRO A 24 11.72 -12.27 -8.84
C PRO A 24 12.74 -13.13 -8.07
N ASP A 25 14.00 -12.74 -8.02
CA ASP A 25 15.03 -13.56 -7.38
C ASP A 25 15.03 -13.42 -5.85
N TYR A 26 14.48 -12.34 -5.28
CA TYR A 26 14.49 -12.09 -3.84
C TYR A 26 13.47 -12.96 -3.10
N ASP A 27 13.74 -13.14 -1.80
CA ASP A 27 12.81 -13.81 -0.88
C ASP A 27 11.84 -12.79 -0.30
N TYR A 28 10.54 -13.09 -0.36
CA TYR A 28 9.47 -12.22 0.14
C TYR A 28 8.65 -12.88 1.23
N ILE A 29 8.29 -12.10 2.23
CA ILE A 29 7.23 -12.44 3.17
C ILE A 29 6.18 -11.34 3.11
N TYR A 30 5.01 -11.67 2.60
CA TYR A 30 3.81 -10.85 2.75
C TYR A 30 3.14 -11.13 4.09
N TYR A 31 2.69 -10.09 4.78
CA TYR A 31 1.84 -10.21 5.95
C TYR A 31 0.66 -9.24 5.86
N GLY A 32 -0.56 -9.78 5.85
CA GLY A 32 -1.82 -9.05 5.85
C GLY A 32 -2.53 -9.17 7.19
N ASP A 33 -2.89 -8.03 7.81
CA ASP A 33 -3.63 -8.01 9.08
C ASP A 33 -5.15 -8.07 8.85
N THR A 34 -5.61 -9.22 8.38
CA THR A 34 -7.03 -9.46 8.09
C THR A 34 -7.93 -9.49 9.32
N GLU A 35 -7.36 -9.65 10.52
CA GLU A 35 -8.10 -9.66 11.78
C GLU A 35 -8.69 -8.29 12.13
N HIS A 36 -7.96 -7.21 11.80
CA HIS A 36 -8.32 -5.86 12.21
C HIS A 36 -8.85 -4.97 11.08
N LEU A 37 -9.11 -5.54 9.89
CA LEU A 37 -9.73 -4.80 8.76
C LEU A 37 -11.10 -4.19 9.14
N PRO A 38 -11.48 -3.06 8.55
CA PRO A 38 -10.70 -2.17 7.69
C PRO A 38 -9.93 -1.12 8.52
N TYR A 39 -8.66 -0.88 8.21
CA TYR A 39 -7.84 0.16 8.89
C TYR A 39 -8.35 1.59 8.63
N GLY A 40 -9.01 1.83 7.52
CA GLY A 40 -9.50 3.16 7.14
C GLY A 40 -10.50 3.79 8.09
N GLU A 41 -11.12 2.98 8.97
CA GLU A 41 -12.11 3.38 9.97
C GLU A 41 -11.58 3.33 11.42
N LYS A 42 -10.32 2.91 11.62
CA LYS A 42 -9.69 2.79 12.94
C LYS A 42 -9.11 4.12 13.40
N THR A 43 -8.95 4.23 14.73
CA THR A 43 -8.24 5.40 15.30
C THR A 43 -6.74 5.33 14.99
N PRO A 44 -6.04 6.48 15.00
CA PRO A 44 -4.58 6.50 14.79
C PRO A 44 -3.82 5.60 15.78
N GLU A 45 -4.26 5.51 17.03
CA GLU A 45 -3.65 4.69 18.07
C GLU A 45 -3.81 3.20 17.75
N GLN A 46 -4.99 2.77 17.28
CA GLN A 46 -5.23 1.40 16.85
C GLN A 46 -4.36 1.04 15.65
N ILE A 47 -4.34 1.90 14.63
CA ILE A 47 -3.53 1.70 13.42
C ILE A 47 -2.04 1.60 13.80
N MET A 48 -1.56 2.47 14.69
CA MET A 48 -0.19 2.45 15.18
C MET A 48 0.13 1.12 15.88
N SER A 49 -0.73 0.68 16.81
CA SER A 49 -0.52 -0.55 17.57
C SER A 49 -0.44 -1.77 16.65
N TYR A 50 -1.43 -1.95 15.78
CA TYR A 50 -1.47 -3.07 14.84
C TYR A 50 -0.30 -3.07 13.86
N THR A 51 0.08 -1.88 13.37
CA THR A 51 1.26 -1.75 12.50
C THR A 51 2.55 -2.13 13.23
N LEU A 52 2.73 -1.70 14.48
CA LEU A 52 3.89 -2.07 15.29
C LEU A 52 3.99 -3.58 15.48
N ASP A 53 2.90 -4.25 15.75
CA ASP A 53 2.88 -5.71 15.94
C ASP A 53 3.18 -6.46 14.64
N ALA A 54 2.66 -5.97 13.51
CA ALA A 54 2.99 -6.49 12.20
C ALA A 54 4.49 -6.32 11.85
N ILE A 55 5.06 -5.16 12.16
CA ILE A 55 6.50 -4.89 11.93
C ILE A 55 7.37 -5.79 12.81
N LYS A 56 7.04 -5.94 14.10
CA LYS A 56 7.74 -6.89 14.99
C LYS A 56 7.68 -8.32 14.47
N PHE A 57 6.50 -8.75 13.99
CA PHE A 57 6.34 -10.06 13.38
C PHE A 57 7.26 -10.23 12.16
N LEU A 58 7.29 -9.28 11.21
CA LEU A 58 8.16 -9.36 10.05
C LEU A 58 9.66 -9.36 10.43
N ILE A 59 10.04 -8.59 11.45
CA ILE A 59 11.41 -8.63 12.00
C ILE A 59 11.75 -10.02 12.56
N SER A 60 10.84 -10.66 13.30
CA SER A 60 11.03 -12.02 13.82
C SER A 60 11.18 -13.06 12.70
N GLN A 61 10.59 -12.80 11.53
CA GLN A 61 10.73 -13.62 10.32
C GLN A 61 12.02 -13.32 9.53
N LYS A 62 12.96 -12.54 10.09
CA LYS A 62 14.25 -12.14 9.50
C LYS A 62 14.13 -11.25 8.26
N CYS A 63 13.09 -10.42 8.20
CA CYS A 63 12.99 -9.36 7.19
C CYS A 63 13.94 -8.22 7.54
N GLY A 64 14.84 -7.87 6.63
CA GLY A 64 15.79 -6.75 6.79
C GLY A 64 15.36 -5.48 6.07
N LEU A 65 14.51 -5.62 5.04
CA LEU A 65 13.82 -4.53 4.38
C LEU A 65 12.32 -4.79 4.48
N ILE A 66 11.58 -3.86 5.08
CA ILE A 66 10.13 -3.98 5.24
C ILE A 66 9.43 -2.84 4.51
N ILE A 67 8.45 -3.17 3.68
CA ILE A 67 7.66 -2.20 2.93
C ILE A 67 6.23 -2.21 3.46
N ILE A 68 5.77 -1.06 3.97
CA ILE A 68 4.38 -0.86 4.34
C ILE A 68 3.60 -0.51 3.07
N ALA A 69 2.92 -1.49 2.50
CA ALA A 69 2.09 -1.33 1.30
C ALA A 69 0.78 -0.58 1.61
N CYS A 70 0.22 -0.75 2.82
CA CYS A 70 -0.98 -0.05 3.26
C CYS A 70 -0.75 1.46 3.37
N ASN A 71 -1.52 2.24 2.62
CA ASN A 71 -1.45 3.71 2.68
C ASN A 71 -1.85 4.25 4.05
N THR A 72 -2.89 3.68 4.64
CA THR A 72 -3.38 4.06 5.98
C THR A 72 -2.31 3.81 7.05
N ALA A 73 -1.69 2.63 7.05
CA ALA A 73 -0.61 2.33 7.99
C ALA A 73 0.63 3.21 7.74
N THR A 74 0.98 3.45 6.47
CA THR A 74 2.08 4.35 6.09
C THR A 74 1.84 5.76 6.64
N SER A 75 0.64 6.30 6.47
CA SER A 75 0.32 7.67 6.87
C SER A 75 0.44 7.92 8.38
N ILE A 76 0.10 6.92 9.18
CA ILE A 76 0.06 7.03 10.65
C ILE A 76 1.38 6.59 11.29
N ALA A 77 1.96 5.47 10.82
CA ALA A 77 3.02 4.80 11.58
C ALA A 77 4.43 5.01 11.02
N LEU A 78 4.60 5.24 9.72
CA LEU A 78 5.92 5.19 9.08
C LEU A 78 6.96 6.11 9.71
N ARG A 79 6.62 7.37 9.98
CA ARG A 79 7.56 8.32 10.59
C ARG A 79 8.02 7.91 11.97
N TYR A 80 7.09 7.45 12.81
CA TYR A 80 7.43 6.96 14.14
C TYR A 80 8.32 5.72 14.04
N LEU A 81 7.99 4.79 13.15
CA LEU A 81 8.80 3.60 12.90
C LEU A 81 10.24 3.97 12.52
N GLN A 82 10.42 4.83 11.53
CA GLN A 82 11.74 5.22 11.01
C GLN A 82 12.57 6.03 12.00
N GLN A 83 11.94 6.92 12.77
CA GLN A 83 12.65 7.89 13.60
C GLN A 83 12.84 7.44 15.06
N LYS A 84 11.99 6.55 15.56
CA LYS A 84 11.96 6.16 16.97
C LYS A 84 12.06 4.66 17.18
N PHE A 85 11.12 3.88 16.62
CA PHE A 85 11.00 2.47 16.94
C PHE A 85 12.15 1.64 16.34
N ILE A 86 12.39 1.73 15.04
CA ILE A 86 13.41 0.91 14.36
C ILE A 86 14.83 1.21 14.86
N PRO A 87 15.26 2.49 15.03
CA PRO A 87 16.59 2.78 15.57
C PRO A 87 16.83 2.19 16.97
N ALA A 88 15.78 2.06 17.79
CA ALA A 88 15.89 1.51 19.14
C ALA A 88 15.73 -0.03 19.20
N TYR A 89 14.91 -0.61 18.33
CA TYR A 89 14.50 -2.01 18.41
C TYR A 89 15.28 -2.93 17.47
N ALA A 90 15.54 -2.48 16.24
CA ALA A 90 16.19 -3.26 15.18
C ALA A 90 16.93 -2.33 14.19
N PRO A 91 18.08 -1.72 14.58
CA PRO A 91 18.74 -0.66 13.83
C PRO A 91 19.20 -1.07 12.43
N ASP A 92 19.43 -2.36 12.19
CA ASP A 92 19.83 -2.89 10.89
C ASP A 92 18.67 -3.05 9.91
N VAL A 93 17.42 -2.97 10.39
CA VAL A 93 16.21 -3.07 9.56
C VAL A 93 15.90 -1.72 8.92
N LYS A 94 15.40 -1.76 7.68
CA LYS A 94 14.87 -0.58 7.00
C LYS A 94 13.38 -0.73 6.76
N VAL A 95 12.64 0.36 7.00
CA VAL A 95 11.19 0.40 6.77
C VAL A 95 10.87 1.50 5.77
N LEU A 96 10.18 1.14 4.69
CA LEU A 96 9.74 2.04 3.64
C LEU A 96 8.20 2.06 3.59
N GLY A 97 7.65 3.10 2.97
CA GLY A 97 6.21 3.20 2.70
C GLY A 97 5.94 3.57 1.25
N VAL A 98 4.70 3.41 0.83
CA VAL A 98 4.28 3.60 -0.56
C VAL A 98 3.90 5.05 -0.92
N VAL A 99 3.73 5.94 0.06
CA VAL A 99 3.27 7.31 -0.19
C VAL A 99 4.30 8.14 -0.95
N ILE A 100 5.55 8.20 -0.49
CA ILE A 100 6.60 9.05 -1.11
C ILE A 100 6.82 8.70 -2.59
N PRO A 101 7.06 7.43 -2.99
CA PRO A 101 7.23 7.12 -4.41
C PRO A 101 5.99 7.41 -5.25
N THR A 102 4.79 7.39 -4.66
CA THR A 102 3.55 7.79 -5.35
C THR A 102 3.46 9.30 -5.55
N VAL A 103 3.87 10.08 -4.55
CA VAL A 103 3.97 11.55 -4.62
C VAL A 103 4.97 11.97 -5.69
N GLU A 104 6.17 11.37 -5.71
CA GLU A 104 7.18 11.63 -6.75
C GLU A 104 6.62 11.38 -8.15
N GLU A 105 5.89 10.28 -8.33
CA GLU A 105 5.27 9.94 -9.61
C GLU A 105 4.22 10.97 -10.05
N ALA A 106 3.41 11.46 -9.12
CA ALA A 106 2.37 12.45 -9.41
C ALA A 106 2.94 13.79 -9.91
N LEU A 107 4.18 14.09 -9.58
CA LEU A 107 4.83 15.35 -9.92
C LEU A 107 5.63 15.33 -11.25
N LEU A 108 5.74 14.15 -11.91
CA LEU A 108 6.55 14.02 -13.14
C LEU A 108 6.02 14.87 -14.31
N ASP A 109 4.71 15.05 -14.44
CA ASP A 109 4.06 15.67 -15.61
C ASP A 109 3.71 17.15 -15.40
N ASN A 110 4.37 17.85 -14.51
CA ASN A 110 4.08 19.26 -14.20
C ASN A 110 2.60 19.55 -13.88
N ALA A 111 1.90 18.58 -13.29
CA ALA A 111 0.51 18.76 -12.88
C ALA A 111 0.37 20.02 -12.01
N ALA A 112 -0.64 20.84 -12.29
CA ALA A 112 -1.00 22.01 -11.47
C ALA A 112 -2.01 21.62 -10.39
N LYS A 113 -2.80 20.57 -10.64
CA LYS A 113 -3.85 20.09 -9.76
C LYS A 113 -3.85 18.57 -9.63
N VAL A 114 -3.70 18.06 -8.42
CA VAL A 114 -3.65 16.63 -8.09
C VAL A 114 -4.85 16.22 -7.25
N GLY A 115 -5.57 15.20 -7.71
CA GLY A 115 -6.58 14.51 -6.95
C GLY A 115 -5.98 13.34 -6.17
N VAL A 116 -6.51 13.09 -4.98
CA VAL A 116 -6.19 11.89 -4.18
C VAL A 116 -7.49 11.26 -3.70
N ILE A 117 -7.73 10.01 -4.07
CA ILE A 117 -8.81 9.22 -3.49
C ILE A 117 -8.21 8.18 -2.56
N ALA A 118 -8.67 8.13 -1.31
CA ALA A 118 -8.09 7.27 -0.27
C ALA A 118 -9.13 6.88 0.80
N THR A 119 -8.70 6.12 1.80
CA THR A 119 -9.54 5.82 2.98
C THR A 119 -9.70 7.07 3.85
N PRO A 120 -10.76 7.13 4.70
CA PRO A 120 -10.96 8.25 5.62
C PRO A 120 -9.73 8.54 6.50
N ALA A 121 -9.11 7.51 7.08
CA ALA A 121 -7.93 7.72 7.92
C ALA A 121 -6.72 8.28 7.14
N THR A 122 -6.53 7.87 5.89
CA THR A 122 -5.47 8.43 5.02
C THR A 122 -5.73 9.89 4.69
N VAL A 123 -6.95 10.24 4.29
CA VAL A 123 -7.33 11.63 3.97
C VAL A 123 -7.20 12.50 5.22
N ASN A 124 -7.72 12.07 6.36
CA ASN A 124 -7.67 12.82 7.63
C ASN A 124 -6.23 13.02 8.14
N SER A 125 -5.28 12.18 7.75
CA SER A 125 -3.87 12.36 8.07
C SER A 125 -3.19 13.47 7.28
N HIS A 126 -3.79 13.91 6.17
CA HIS A 126 -3.25 14.87 5.21
C HIS A 126 -1.85 14.52 4.69
N ILE A 127 -1.46 13.24 4.72
CA ILE A 127 -0.11 12.82 4.36
C ILE A 127 0.24 13.15 2.91
N TYR A 128 -0.70 12.95 1.97
CA TYR A 128 -0.47 13.26 0.57
C TYR A 128 -0.31 14.76 0.35
N THR A 129 -1.20 15.57 0.90
CA THR A 129 -1.11 17.04 0.85
C THR A 129 0.22 17.52 1.45
N ALA A 130 0.60 17.00 2.62
CA ALA A 130 1.83 17.39 3.28
C ALA A 130 3.08 17.03 2.46
N GLU A 131 3.15 15.82 1.87
CA GLU A 131 4.31 15.38 1.09
C GLU A 131 4.36 16.04 -0.30
N LEU A 132 3.22 16.29 -0.96
CA LEU A 132 3.15 17.04 -2.22
C LEU A 132 3.60 18.49 -2.03
N HIS A 133 3.11 19.18 -0.99
CA HIS A 133 3.47 20.57 -0.71
C HIS A 133 4.92 20.78 -0.27
N LYS A 134 5.61 19.75 0.26
CA LYS A 134 7.06 19.85 0.51
C LYS A 134 7.87 20.04 -0.76
N ILE A 135 7.40 19.46 -1.87
CA ILE A 135 8.10 19.50 -3.16
C ILE A 135 7.58 20.65 -4.02
N ARG A 136 6.26 20.89 -4.00
CA ARG A 136 5.58 21.91 -4.79
C ARG A 136 4.51 22.61 -3.96
N PRO A 137 4.88 23.68 -3.22
CA PRO A 137 3.99 24.38 -2.29
C PRO A 137 2.74 24.99 -2.92
N GLU A 138 2.81 25.34 -4.21
CA GLU A 138 1.71 25.98 -4.97
C GLU A 138 0.72 24.99 -5.57
N LEU A 139 0.94 23.68 -5.44
CA LEU A 139 0.11 22.66 -6.04
C LEU A 139 -1.30 22.67 -5.48
N GLU A 140 -2.31 22.71 -6.34
CA GLU A 140 -3.70 22.52 -5.89
C GLU A 140 -3.95 21.03 -5.64
N ILE A 141 -4.44 20.70 -4.44
CA ILE A 141 -4.67 19.31 -4.04
C ILE A 141 -6.11 19.13 -3.61
N ARG A 142 -6.77 18.09 -4.15
CA ARG A 142 -8.11 17.68 -3.75
C ARG A 142 -8.07 16.25 -3.21
N GLU A 143 -8.35 16.08 -1.92
CA GLU A 143 -8.45 14.76 -1.28
C GLU A 143 -9.93 14.41 -1.07
N ILE A 144 -10.34 13.20 -1.47
CA ILE A 144 -11.69 12.66 -1.22
C ILE A 144 -11.55 11.31 -0.52
N ALA A 145 -12.23 11.19 0.63
CA ALA A 145 -12.36 9.94 1.35
C ALA A 145 -13.44 9.05 0.71
N ALA A 146 -13.10 7.78 0.49
CA ALA A 146 -14.02 6.79 -0.11
C ALA A 146 -14.18 5.57 0.81
N PRO A 147 -14.97 5.69 1.91
CA PRO A 147 -15.12 4.64 2.90
C PRO A 147 -15.76 3.36 2.35
N GLU A 148 -16.62 3.45 1.34
CA GLU A 148 -17.36 2.29 0.83
C GLU A 148 -16.54 1.38 -0.10
N LEU A 149 -15.44 1.87 -0.70
CA LEU A 149 -14.71 1.11 -1.72
C LEU A 149 -14.02 -0.14 -1.16
N VAL A 150 -13.33 -0.02 -0.01
CA VAL A 150 -12.64 -1.18 0.58
C VAL A 150 -13.64 -2.25 1.03
N PRO A 151 -14.70 -1.95 1.79
CA PRO A 151 -15.72 -2.94 2.13
C PRO A 151 -16.37 -3.61 0.93
N ALA A 152 -16.67 -2.86 -0.14
CA ALA A 152 -17.27 -3.42 -1.35
C ALA A 152 -16.32 -4.42 -2.05
N ILE A 153 -15.03 -4.10 -2.15
CA ILE A 153 -14.02 -4.98 -2.74
C ILE A 153 -13.82 -6.22 -1.86
N GLU A 154 -13.63 -6.05 -0.56
CA GLU A 154 -13.39 -7.14 0.39
C GLU A 154 -14.61 -8.06 0.56
N SER A 155 -15.82 -7.60 0.25
CA SER A 155 -17.02 -8.43 0.17
C SER A 155 -17.23 -9.08 -1.22
N ASN A 156 -16.26 -8.93 -2.13
CA ASN A 156 -16.34 -9.40 -3.53
C ASN A 156 -17.52 -8.80 -4.31
N ASN A 157 -18.02 -7.64 -3.89
CA ASN A 157 -19.10 -6.92 -4.57
C ASN A 157 -18.52 -5.88 -5.55
N PHE A 158 -17.90 -6.37 -6.61
CA PHE A 158 -17.26 -5.49 -7.60
C PHE A 158 -18.25 -4.59 -8.33
N ALA A 159 -19.51 -5.01 -8.52
CA ALA A 159 -20.53 -4.17 -9.13
C ALA A 159 -20.80 -2.90 -8.30
N LEU A 160 -20.89 -3.03 -6.97
CA LEU A 160 -21.01 -1.90 -6.07
C LEU A 160 -19.74 -1.06 -6.06
N ALA A 161 -18.55 -1.70 -5.99
CA ALA A 161 -17.28 -1.00 -5.99
C ALA A 161 -17.06 -0.15 -7.25
N GLU A 162 -17.41 -0.68 -8.43
CA GLU A 162 -17.35 0.04 -9.71
C GLU A 162 -18.34 1.21 -9.77
N ALA A 163 -19.58 1.00 -9.33
CA ALA A 163 -20.58 2.07 -9.27
C ALA A 163 -20.14 3.21 -8.37
N LYS A 164 -19.60 2.89 -7.18
CA LYS A 164 -19.05 3.89 -6.25
C LYS A 164 -17.79 4.56 -6.78
N ALA A 165 -16.90 3.84 -7.43
CA ALA A 165 -15.73 4.44 -8.07
C ALA A 165 -16.12 5.47 -9.15
N ALA A 166 -17.15 5.19 -9.95
CA ALA A 166 -17.67 6.13 -10.94
C ALA A 166 -18.33 7.37 -10.29
N GLU A 167 -19.04 7.20 -9.17
CA GLU A 167 -19.61 8.29 -8.38
C GLU A 167 -18.50 9.21 -7.83
N TYR A 168 -17.48 8.64 -7.17
CA TYR A 168 -16.34 9.41 -6.65
C TYR A 168 -15.52 10.09 -7.75
N ALA A 169 -15.41 9.49 -8.94
CA ALA A 169 -14.68 10.05 -10.05
C ALA A 169 -15.23 11.44 -10.46
N ALA A 170 -16.52 11.69 -10.30
CA ALA A 170 -17.14 13.00 -10.61
C ALA A 170 -16.50 14.16 -9.83
N GLY A 171 -15.92 13.89 -8.65
CA GLY A 171 -15.20 14.88 -7.86
C GLY A 171 -13.80 15.24 -8.42
N PHE A 172 -13.32 14.59 -9.47
CA PHE A 172 -11.97 14.75 -10.00
C PHE A 172 -11.90 15.12 -11.50
N VAL A 173 -12.99 15.60 -12.07
CA VAL A 173 -13.05 15.91 -13.52
C VAL A 173 -12.14 17.05 -13.96
N ASP A 174 -11.70 17.88 -13.02
CA ASP A 174 -10.90 19.09 -13.24
C ASP A 174 -9.46 18.99 -12.65
N VAL A 175 -9.00 17.77 -12.34
CA VAL A 175 -7.61 17.54 -11.92
C VAL A 175 -6.76 17.02 -13.08
N ASP A 176 -5.45 17.24 -13.04
CA ASP A 176 -4.51 16.75 -14.05
C ASP A 176 -4.16 15.28 -13.83
N SER A 177 -4.02 14.90 -12.55
CA SER A 177 -3.74 13.51 -12.17
C SER A 177 -4.53 13.11 -10.93
N LEU A 178 -4.84 11.82 -10.82
CA LEU A 178 -5.54 11.19 -9.70
C LEU A 178 -4.70 10.06 -9.10
N ILE A 179 -4.32 10.21 -7.84
CA ILE A 179 -3.65 9.17 -7.04
C ILE A 179 -4.70 8.22 -6.46
N LEU A 180 -4.53 6.93 -6.72
CA LEU A 180 -5.26 5.87 -6.05
C LEU A 180 -4.55 5.51 -4.74
N GLY A 181 -4.89 6.21 -3.66
CA GLY A 181 -4.22 6.18 -2.35
C GLY A 181 -4.65 5.01 -1.43
N CYS A 182 -4.96 3.85 -2.01
CA CYS A 182 -5.28 2.63 -1.27
C CYS A 182 -4.84 1.40 -2.08
N THR A 183 -4.35 0.36 -1.40
CA THR A 183 -3.87 -0.90 -2.03
C THR A 183 -4.95 -1.67 -2.77
N HIS A 184 -6.22 -1.46 -2.45
CA HIS A 184 -7.36 -2.06 -3.13
C HIS A 184 -7.76 -1.33 -4.43
N TYR A 185 -7.53 -0.03 -4.53
CA TYR A 185 -8.03 0.78 -5.64
C TYR A 185 -7.38 0.53 -7.00
N PRO A 186 -6.18 -0.05 -7.12
CA PRO A 186 -5.69 -0.54 -8.41
C PRO A 186 -6.64 -1.50 -9.12
N LEU A 187 -7.46 -2.26 -8.38
CA LEU A 187 -8.48 -3.15 -8.94
C LEU A 187 -9.62 -2.40 -9.66
N LEU A 188 -9.84 -1.13 -9.30
CA LEU A 188 -10.84 -0.24 -9.89
C LEU A 188 -10.22 0.78 -10.89
N LYS A 189 -8.93 0.66 -11.21
CA LYS A 189 -8.22 1.64 -12.05
C LYS A 189 -8.94 1.90 -13.38
N GLU A 190 -9.39 0.85 -14.05
CA GLU A 190 -10.05 0.99 -15.34
C GLU A 190 -11.42 1.67 -15.23
N CYS A 191 -12.11 1.56 -14.08
CA CYS A 191 -13.31 2.37 -13.79
C CYS A 191 -12.98 3.85 -13.74
N PHE A 192 -11.94 4.23 -12.96
CA PHE A 192 -11.52 5.62 -12.90
C PHE A 192 -11.05 6.14 -14.25
N ARG A 193 -10.29 5.37 -15.03
CA ARG A 193 -9.86 5.78 -16.37
C ARG A 193 -11.01 6.01 -17.34
N ARG A 194 -12.03 5.14 -17.31
CA ARG A 194 -13.24 5.31 -18.15
C ARG A 194 -14.02 6.56 -17.75
N ALA A 195 -14.15 6.82 -16.45
CA ALA A 195 -14.87 7.99 -15.94
C ALA A 195 -14.09 9.30 -16.12
N LEU A 196 -12.77 9.23 -16.16
CA LEU A 196 -11.84 10.37 -16.21
C LEU A 196 -10.84 10.27 -17.37
N PRO A 197 -11.31 10.30 -18.64
CA PRO A 197 -10.47 10.01 -19.80
C PRO A 197 -9.34 11.03 -20.06
N LYS A 198 -9.41 12.22 -19.43
CA LYS A 198 -8.40 13.27 -19.55
C LYS A 198 -7.47 13.35 -18.32
N VAL A 199 -7.74 12.60 -17.28
CA VAL A 199 -6.99 12.60 -16.02
C VAL A 199 -6.00 11.44 -16.02
N ARG A 200 -4.75 11.70 -15.66
CA ARG A 200 -3.75 10.64 -15.46
C ARG A 200 -4.03 9.90 -14.16
N VAL A 201 -4.51 8.67 -14.24
CA VAL A 201 -4.75 7.81 -13.06
C VAL A 201 -3.48 7.11 -12.65
N ILE A 202 -2.98 7.41 -11.44
CA ILE A 202 -1.74 6.89 -10.87
C ILE A 202 -2.06 5.73 -9.95
N SER A 203 -1.57 4.55 -10.30
CA SER A 203 -1.75 3.31 -9.56
C SER A 203 -0.43 2.79 -9.01
N GLN A 204 -0.37 2.53 -7.72
CA GLN A 204 0.82 2.00 -7.04
C GLN A 204 1.29 0.66 -7.62
N TYR A 205 0.38 -0.18 -8.12
CA TYR A 205 0.74 -1.44 -8.76
C TYR A 205 1.73 -1.29 -9.92
N GLU A 206 1.59 -0.24 -10.72
CA GLU A 206 2.41 -0.04 -11.92
C GLU A 206 3.80 0.52 -11.59
N LEU A 207 3.91 1.28 -10.53
CA LEU A 207 5.13 2.02 -10.22
C LEU A 207 6.03 1.36 -9.14
N MET A 208 5.42 0.65 -8.19
CA MET A 208 6.16 0.21 -7.00
C MET A 208 7.28 -0.79 -7.31
N GLY A 209 7.11 -1.67 -8.28
CA GLY A 209 8.16 -2.61 -8.70
C GLY A 209 9.43 -1.89 -9.17
N ALA A 210 9.28 -0.91 -10.07
CA ALA A 210 10.41 -0.11 -10.56
C ALA A 210 11.03 0.77 -9.46
N LYS A 211 10.21 1.35 -8.58
CA LYS A 211 10.68 2.15 -7.44
C LYS A 211 11.50 1.32 -6.45
N LEU A 212 11.09 0.08 -6.16
CA LEU A 212 11.88 -0.82 -5.31
C LEU A 212 13.20 -1.21 -5.98
N ALA A 213 13.19 -1.53 -7.28
CA ALA A 213 14.40 -1.86 -8.02
C ALA A 213 15.40 -0.69 -8.03
N ASP A 214 14.92 0.54 -8.24
CA ASP A 214 15.76 1.73 -8.19
C ASP A 214 16.30 1.99 -6.77
N TYR A 215 15.47 1.78 -5.74
CA TYR A 215 15.90 1.90 -4.36
C TYR A 215 17.05 0.95 -4.04
N LEU A 216 16.92 -0.33 -4.36
CA LEU A 216 17.98 -1.33 -4.11
C LEU A 216 19.25 -1.04 -4.91
N ARG A 217 19.12 -0.58 -6.16
CA ARG A 217 20.28 -0.16 -6.98
C ARG A 217 21.06 1.00 -6.34
N ARG A 218 20.39 1.92 -5.65
CA ARG A 218 21.01 3.05 -4.95
C ARG A 218 21.51 2.72 -3.55
N HIS A 219 21.02 1.62 -2.95
CA HIS A 219 21.32 1.17 -1.60
C HIS A 219 21.94 -0.23 -1.61
N ILE A 220 23.17 -0.31 -2.18
CA ILE A 220 23.90 -1.57 -2.32
C ILE A 220 24.11 -2.26 -0.96
N GLU A 221 24.32 -1.49 0.09
CA GLU A 221 24.52 -1.98 1.47
C GLU A 221 23.30 -2.75 2.00
N ILE A 222 22.09 -2.41 1.51
CA ILE A 222 20.85 -3.14 1.83
C ILE A 222 20.73 -4.34 0.91
N ASP A 223 20.93 -4.12 -0.38
CA ASP A 223 20.76 -5.11 -1.44
C ASP A 223 21.59 -6.39 -1.21
N ILE A 224 22.86 -6.24 -0.86
CA ILE A 224 23.77 -7.39 -0.62
C ILE A 224 23.37 -8.23 0.61
N CYS A 225 22.60 -7.66 1.53
CA CYS A 225 22.10 -8.37 2.72
C CYS A 225 20.81 -9.17 2.46
N LEU A 226 20.15 -8.95 1.32
CA LEU A 226 18.90 -9.61 0.97
C LEU A 226 19.15 -10.98 0.32
N SER A 227 18.40 -11.98 0.75
CA SER A 227 18.48 -13.34 0.21
C SER A 227 17.72 -13.47 -1.12
N ARG A 228 18.24 -14.35 -2.00
CA ARG A 228 17.75 -14.54 -3.37
C ARG A 228 17.57 -16.04 -3.66
N ASN A 229 16.53 -16.63 -3.07
CA ASN A 229 16.18 -18.04 -3.23
C ASN A 229 14.83 -18.24 -3.91
N ARG A 230 14.11 -17.15 -4.25
CA ARG A 230 12.73 -17.17 -4.76
C ARG A 230 11.75 -17.79 -3.77
N ASP A 231 12.02 -17.63 -2.46
CA ASP A 231 11.13 -18.10 -1.38
C ASP A 231 10.05 -17.05 -1.11
N TYR A 232 8.80 -17.34 -1.49
CA TYR A 232 7.67 -16.45 -1.32
C TYR A 232 6.70 -17.02 -0.30
N LYS A 233 6.40 -16.25 0.74
CA LYS A 233 5.41 -16.59 1.75
C LYS A 233 4.34 -15.52 1.83
N PHE A 234 3.09 -15.95 1.84
CA PHE A 234 1.93 -15.06 1.91
C PHE A 234 1.12 -15.44 3.15
N LEU A 235 1.23 -14.61 4.18
CA LEU A 235 0.67 -14.85 5.51
C LEU A 235 -0.41 -13.81 5.83
N VAL A 236 -1.43 -14.24 6.56
CA VAL A 236 -2.47 -13.35 7.08
C VAL A 236 -2.72 -13.65 8.57
N SER A 237 -3.23 -12.67 9.32
CA SER A 237 -3.51 -12.83 10.75
C SER A 237 -4.75 -13.70 11.02
N ASN A 238 -5.75 -13.66 10.16
CA ASN A 238 -6.98 -14.45 10.24
C ASN A 238 -7.34 -14.99 8.86
N TRP A 239 -7.51 -16.32 8.73
CA TRP A 239 -7.77 -17.01 7.47
C TRP A 239 -9.09 -17.80 7.53
N ASN A 240 -10.21 -17.09 7.62
CA ASN A 240 -11.54 -17.66 7.65
C ASN A 240 -12.12 -17.91 6.24
N GLU A 241 -13.29 -18.55 6.15
CA GLU A 241 -13.95 -18.86 4.85
C GLU A 241 -14.22 -17.62 3.98
N HIS A 242 -14.50 -16.46 4.59
CA HIS A 242 -14.71 -15.23 3.87
C HIS A 242 -13.44 -14.81 3.11
N TYR A 243 -12.30 -14.73 3.81
CA TYR A 243 -11.03 -14.37 3.18
C TYR A 243 -10.54 -15.42 2.17
N GLN A 244 -10.83 -16.70 2.39
CA GLN A 244 -10.55 -17.76 1.41
C GLN A 244 -11.30 -17.52 0.10
N LYS A 245 -12.59 -17.18 0.15
CA LYS A 245 -13.40 -16.89 -1.04
C LYS A 245 -12.93 -15.62 -1.75
N VAL A 246 -12.66 -14.55 -1.01
CA VAL A 246 -12.14 -13.29 -1.56
C VAL A 246 -10.80 -13.52 -2.24
N ALA A 247 -9.89 -14.21 -1.58
CA ALA A 247 -8.56 -14.50 -2.11
C ALA A 247 -8.61 -15.40 -3.35
N ALA A 248 -9.48 -16.43 -3.36
CA ALA A 248 -9.66 -17.30 -4.52
C ALA A 248 -10.15 -16.53 -5.76
N THR A 249 -10.93 -15.47 -5.56
CA THR A 249 -11.40 -14.61 -6.66
C THR A 249 -10.33 -13.60 -7.11
N MET A 250 -9.70 -12.92 -6.16
CA MET A 250 -8.77 -11.82 -6.45
C MET A 250 -7.34 -12.32 -6.76
N PHE A 251 -6.93 -13.41 -6.14
CA PHE A 251 -5.54 -13.91 -6.14
C PHE A 251 -5.47 -15.44 -6.24
N PRO A 252 -6.09 -16.07 -7.28
CA PRO A 252 -6.20 -17.53 -7.37
C PRO A 252 -4.84 -18.26 -7.41
N ASP A 253 -3.80 -17.58 -7.86
CA ASP A 253 -2.44 -18.15 -8.02
C ASP A 253 -1.55 -17.93 -6.79
N ILE A 254 -2.06 -17.30 -5.71
CA ILE A 254 -1.26 -17.03 -4.51
C ILE A 254 -1.60 -18.02 -3.39
N PRO A 255 -0.66 -18.84 -2.91
CA PRO A 255 -0.87 -19.75 -1.79
C PRO A 255 -0.82 -18.99 -0.45
N ILE A 256 -1.97 -18.45 -0.03
CA ILE A 256 -2.09 -17.69 1.23
C ILE A 256 -2.32 -18.66 2.38
N CYS A 257 -1.62 -18.42 3.49
CA CYS A 257 -1.74 -19.20 4.73
C CYS A 257 -1.97 -18.27 5.94
N GLU A 258 -2.60 -18.80 6.97
CA GLU A 258 -2.65 -18.13 8.27
C GLU A 258 -1.27 -18.14 8.93
N LYS A 259 -0.89 -17.03 9.60
CA LYS A 259 0.35 -17.00 10.39
C LYS A 259 0.26 -18.03 11.51
N GLN A 260 1.28 -18.87 11.63
CA GLN A 260 1.39 -19.73 12.81
C GLN A 260 1.93 -18.89 13.96
N ASN A 261 1.28 -18.97 15.12
CA ASN A 261 1.81 -18.41 16.36
C ASN A 261 3.08 -19.20 16.70
N ALA A 262 4.22 -18.50 16.74
CA ALA A 262 5.50 -19.07 17.14
C ALA A 262 5.60 -19.17 18.67
#